data_dab20a39db151853d8ad0030fb0d9471
#
_entry.id   dab20a39db151853d8ad0030fb0d9471
#
_cell.length_a   1.000
_cell.length_b   1.000
_cell.length_c   1.000
_cell.angle_alpha   90.00
_cell.angle_beta   90.00
_cell.angle_gamma   90.00
#
_symmetry.space_group_name_H-M   'P 1'
#
loop_
_entity.id
_entity.type
_entity.pdbx_description
1 polymer ?
#
loop_
_entity_poly.entity_id
_entity_poly.type
_entity_poly.pdbx_seq_one_letter_code
_entity_poly.pdbx_strand_id
1 'polypeptide(L)'
;MSIRDFDSIQIKLASPEKILEWSYGEITKAETINYRTLKPEMDGLFCERIFGPSKDYECACGKYKRMRYKGMVCEKCGVEVTTSKVRRERMGHIKLATPIAHIWYSKGTPNKMSLLLGISTKELESVLYFSRYIVTDPGETGLQKGEILTEREFKMQESQFKNEFTAKMGAEGVLALLEEIDLFELEKTLQGEMDTEHSTQKRRKVIKRLKVVRDLIEAGNRPEWMILTVLPVIPADLRPMVQLDGGRFATSDLNDLYRRVINRNIRLKKLMSIKAPEIVIKNEKRMLQEAVDALIDNGRRGKPVVTQNNRELKSLSDMLKGKQGRFRQNLLGKRVDYSGRSVIVVGPNLKMNQCGLPKKMALELYKPFLMRELVKRELASNIKVAKKMVEEEDENVWELIEEIIKNHPVLLNRAPTLHRLSIQAFEPTLIEGKAIRLHPLV
;
A
#
# COMPACT_ATOMS: atom_id res chain seq x y z
N MET A 1 7.90 -4.83 21.87
CA MET A 1 6.64 -5.57 21.58
C MET A 1 6.77 -6.19 20.20
N SER A 2 6.47 -7.47 20.08
CA SER A 2 6.37 -8.11 18.76
C SER A 2 5.18 -7.51 18.03
N ILE A 3 5.32 -7.20 16.72
CA ILE A 3 4.23 -6.72 15.84
C ILE A 3 3.04 -7.71 15.79
N ARG A 4 3.18 -8.88 16.42
CA ARG A 4 2.17 -9.95 16.43
C ARG A 4 1.25 -9.93 17.65
N ASP A 5 1.55 -9.11 18.66
CA ASP A 5 0.77 -9.06 19.90
C ASP A 5 -0.07 -7.77 19.92
N PHE A 6 -1.19 -7.78 19.20
CA PHE A 6 -2.17 -6.70 19.21
C PHE A 6 -3.59 -7.27 19.21
N ASP A 7 -4.50 -6.61 19.95
CA ASP A 7 -5.90 -7.02 20.06
C ASP A 7 -6.79 -6.30 19.03
N SER A 8 -6.36 -5.13 18.56
CA SER A 8 -7.15 -4.33 17.64
C SER A 8 -6.27 -3.53 16.67
N ILE A 9 -6.86 -3.16 15.53
CA ILE A 9 -6.24 -2.28 14.53
C ILE A 9 -7.12 -1.04 14.40
N GLN A 10 -6.51 0.14 14.55
CA GLN A 10 -7.16 1.41 14.34
C GLN A 10 -6.60 2.10 13.09
N ILE A 11 -7.48 2.55 12.20
CA ILE A 11 -7.11 3.32 11.01
C ILE A 11 -7.30 4.81 11.31
N LYS A 12 -6.21 5.58 11.24
CA LYS A 12 -6.19 7.04 11.45
C LYS A 12 -5.46 7.75 10.33
N LEU A 13 -5.65 9.08 10.24
CA LEU A 13 -4.77 9.94 9.48
C LEU A 13 -3.42 10.06 10.21
N ALA A 14 -2.33 10.03 9.45
CA ALA A 14 -1.01 10.26 9.99
C ALA A 14 -0.65 11.75 9.86
N SER A 15 -0.21 12.35 10.97
CA SER A 15 0.37 13.69 10.94
C SER A 15 1.74 13.68 10.26
N PRO A 16 2.23 14.82 9.76
CA PRO A 16 3.59 14.92 9.21
C PRO A 16 4.66 14.46 10.20
N GLU A 17 4.51 14.80 11.50
CA GLU A 17 5.43 14.40 12.58
C GLU A 17 5.43 12.89 12.75
N LYS A 18 4.25 12.26 12.69
CA LYS A 18 4.12 10.80 12.80
C LYS A 18 4.78 10.07 11.62
N ILE A 19 4.69 10.62 10.42
CA ILE A 19 5.38 10.10 9.24
C ILE A 19 6.90 10.20 9.41
N LEU A 20 7.40 11.33 9.95
CA LEU A 20 8.82 11.51 10.23
C LEU A 20 9.32 10.56 11.32
N GLU A 21 8.52 10.29 12.36
CA GLU A 21 8.82 9.32 13.42
C GLU A 21 8.98 7.89 12.86
N TRP A 22 8.14 7.48 11.92
CA TRP A 22 8.25 6.17 11.27
C TRP A 22 9.41 6.06 10.30
N SER A 23 9.93 7.18 9.82
CA SER A 23 10.92 7.22 8.75
C SER A 23 12.34 7.11 9.26
N TYR A 24 13.13 6.27 8.61
CA TYR A 24 14.58 6.13 8.85
C TYR A 24 15.44 7.11 8.02
N GLY A 25 14.83 7.90 7.14
CA GLY A 25 15.53 8.93 6.39
C GLY A 25 14.78 9.49 5.19
N GLU A 26 15.27 10.64 4.68
CA GLU A 26 14.72 11.31 3.51
C GLU A 26 15.28 10.71 2.22
N ILE A 27 14.41 10.46 1.25
CA ILE A 27 14.78 10.03 -0.09
C ILE A 27 14.90 11.27 -0.98
N THR A 28 16.10 11.54 -1.44
CA THR A 28 16.42 12.74 -2.23
C THR A 28 16.68 12.44 -3.69
N LYS A 29 16.95 11.16 -4.04
CA LYS A 29 17.26 10.73 -5.40
C LYS A 29 16.21 9.78 -5.97
N ALA A 30 15.95 9.91 -7.26
CA ALA A 30 15.00 9.05 -7.98
C ALA A 30 15.60 7.70 -8.42
N GLU A 31 16.91 7.56 -8.35
CA GLU A 31 17.65 6.36 -8.72
C GLU A 31 17.33 5.20 -7.79
N THR A 32 17.26 4.00 -8.37
CA THR A 32 16.97 2.76 -7.63
C THR A 32 18.23 1.97 -7.33
N ILE A 33 18.92 1.57 -8.37
CA ILE A 33 20.18 0.80 -8.31
C ILE A 33 21.18 1.43 -9.28
N ASN A 34 22.46 1.25 -8.98
CA ASN A 34 23.52 1.56 -9.92
C ASN A 34 23.60 0.45 -10.96
N TYR A 35 23.40 0.77 -12.23
CA TYR A 35 23.34 -0.22 -13.33
C TYR A 35 24.66 -0.97 -13.55
N ARG A 36 25.80 -0.39 -13.15
CA ARG A 36 27.14 -1.00 -13.29
C ARG A 36 27.46 -1.96 -12.16
N THR A 37 27.16 -1.56 -10.92
CA THR A 37 27.49 -2.34 -9.72
C THR A 37 26.35 -3.19 -9.22
N LEU A 38 25.12 -2.98 -9.74
CA LEU A 38 23.86 -3.60 -9.31
C LEU A 38 23.55 -3.40 -7.82
N LYS A 39 24.23 -2.45 -7.17
CA LYS A 39 24.01 -2.11 -5.77
C LYS A 39 22.98 -0.99 -5.64
N PRO A 40 22.20 -0.96 -4.54
CA PRO A 40 21.29 0.13 -4.23
C PRO A 40 22.02 1.48 -4.21
N GLU A 41 21.43 2.49 -4.87
CA GLU A 41 22.00 3.84 -4.86
C GLU A 41 21.73 4.51 -3.50
N MET A 42 22.73 5.27 -3.02
CA MET A 42 22.58 5.99 -1.74
C MET A 42 21.56 7.13 -1.88
N ASP A 43 20.72 7.28 -0.86
CA ASP A 43 19.61 8.25 -0.78
C ASP A 43 18.52 8.07 -1.85
N GLY A 44 18.56 6.94 -2.55
CA GLY A 44 17.55 6.51 -3.51
C GLY A 44 16.48 5.59 -2.90
N LEU A 45 15.58 5.12 -3.76
CA LEU A 45 14.43 4.29 -3.38
C LEU A 45 14.77 2.93 -2.73
N PHE A 46 16.00 2.45 -2.88
CA PHE A 46 16.49 1.19 -2.28
C PHE A 46 17.68 1.39 -1.34
N CYS A 47 17.94 2.62 -0.91
CA CYS A 47 19.07 2.99 -0.07
C CYS A 47 19.20 2.09 1.17
N GLU A 48 20.38 1.48 1.35
CA GLU A 48 20.63 0.59 2.48
C GLU A 48 20.74 1.34 3.81
N ARG A 49 21.10 2.64 3.78
CA ARG A 49 21.13 3.49 4.98
C ARG A 49 19.74 3.72 5.54
N ILE A 50 18.73 3.91 4.66
CA ILE A 50 17.35 4.19 5.04
C ILE A 50 16.60 2.90 5.34
N PHE A 51 16.63 1.93 4.41
CA PHE A 51 15.81 0.72 4.48
C PHE A 51 16.51 -0.48 5.11
N GLY A 52 17.82 -0.40 5.35
CA GLY A 52 18.61 -1.50 5.88
C GLY A 52 19.43 -2.25 4.82
N PRO A 53 20.34 -3.14 5.28
CA PRO A 53 21.26 -3.86 4.41
C PRO A 53 20.57 -4.88 3.49
N SER A 54 21.13 -5.10 2.30
CA SER A 54 20.63 -6.11 1.34
C SER A 54 21.01 -7.54 1.74
N LYS A 55 22.09 -7.70 2.50
CA LYS A 55 22.57 -8.99 3.03
C LYS A 55 22.61 -8.97 4.54
N ASP A 56 22.28 -10.11 5.16
CA ASP A 56 22.30 -10.24 6.60
C ASP A 56 23.70 -9.93 7.17
N TYR A 57 23.72 -9.03 8.16
CA TYR A 57 24.93 -8.64 8.90
C TYR A 57 26.11 -8.16 8.04
N GLU A 58 25.82 -7.52 6.90
CA GLU A 58 26.83 -6.92 6.01
C GLU A 58 26.45 -5.47 5.68
N CYS A 59 27.39 -4.52 5.85
CA CYS A 59 27.18 -3.14 5.44
C CYS A 59 27.44 -2.95 3.93
N ALA A 60 26.89 -1.89 3.30
CA ALA A 60 26.97 -1.63 1.86
C ALA A 60 28.41 -1.59 1.31
N CYS A 61 29.37 -1.03 2.09
CA CYS A 61 30.78 -0.95 1.67
C CYS A 61 31.58 -2.23 1.97
N GLY A 62 31.01 -3.20 2.70
CA GLY A 62 31.67 -4.46 3.04
C GLY A 62 32.71 -4.38 4.17
N LYS A 63 32.88 -3.20 4.84
CA LYS A 63 33.83 -3.03 5.97
C LYS A 63 33.45 -3.94 7.14
N TYR A 64 32.20 -3.98 7.49
CA TYR A 64 31.66 -4.82 8.55
C TYR A 64 30.86 -5.96 7.98
N LYS A 65 31.26 -7.20 8.31
CA LYS A 65 30.61 -8.44 7.94
C LYS A 65 30.53 -9.36 9.16
N ARG A 66 29.48 -10.15 9.26
CA ARG A 66 29.20 -11.12 10.29
C ARG A 66 28.46 -10.56 11.51
N MET A 67 27.85 -11.47 12.24
CA MET A 67 26.94 -11.22 13.37
C MET A 67 27.60 -10.49 14.55
N ARG A 68 28.93 -10.57 14.71
CA ARG A 68 29.66 -9.89 15.80
C ARG A 68 29.53 -8.36 15.78
N TYR A 69 29.20 -7.79 14.62
CA TYR A 69 29.02 -6.34 14.46
C TYR A 69 27.53 -5.91 14.46
N LYS A 70 26.62 -6.80 14.91
CA LYS A 70 25.18 -6.51 14.96
C LYS A 70 24.90 -5.22 15.72
N GLY A 71 24.08 -4.34 15.13
CA GLY A 71 23.67 -3.07 15.73
C GLY A 71 24.67 -1.91 15.54
N MET A 72 25.86 -2.18 14.98
CA MET A 72 26.81 -1.11 14.67
C MET A 72 26.42 -0.38 13.37
N VAL A 73 26.54 0.95 13.38
CA VAL A 73 26.40 1.77 12.19
C VAL A 73 27.76 1.97 11.57
N CYS A 74 27.90 1.64 10.29
CA CYS A 74 29.19 1.79 9.59
C CYS A 74 29.54 3.26 9.38
N GLU A 75 30.69 3.69 9.87
CA GLU A 75 31.20 5.07 9.75
C GLU A 75 31.38 5.51 8.27
N LYS A 76 31.73 4.56 7.38
CA LYS A 76 31.98 4.84 5.95
C LYS A 76 30.70 4.97 5.12
N CYS A 77 29.73 4.08 5.30
CA CYS A 77 28.52 4.04 4.46
C CYS A 77 27.22 4.36 5.22
N GLY A 78 27.27 4.54 6.55
CA GLY A 78 26.13 4.86 7.38
C GLY A 78 25.08 3.75 7.49
N VAL A 79 25.39 2.54 7.01
CA VAL A 79 24.45 1.40 7.05
C VAL A 79 24.60 0.67 8.39
N GLU A 80 23.48 0.42 9.05
CA GLU A 80 23.43 -0.39 10.26
C GLU A 80 23.57 -1.87 9.93
N VAL A 81 24.44 -2.57 10.67
CA VAL A 81 24.69 -4.01 10.49
C VAL A 81 23.60 -4.80 11.22
N THR A 82 22.57 -5.19 10.50
CA THR A 82 21.42 -5.94 10.99
C THR A 82 20.94 -6.99 9.97
N THR A 83 19.85 -7.67 10.25
CA THR A 83 19.26 -8.62 9.30
C THR A 83 18.59 -7.89 8.15
N SER A 84 18.61 -8.48 6.96
CA SER A 84 17.92 -7.93 5.78
C SER A 84 16.40 -7.85 5.93
N LYS A 85 15.81 -8.57 6.88
CA LYS A 85 14.37 -8.55 7.20
C LYS A 85 13.84 -7.15 7.51
N VAL A 86 14.68 -6.27 8.06
CA VAL A 86 14.29 -4.87 8.35
C VAL A 86 13.90 -4.08 7.10
N ARG A 87 14.34 -4.50 5.91
CA ARG A 87 13.92 -3.91 4.62
C ARG A 87 12.44 -4.08 4.32
N ARG A 88 11.77 -4.97 5.04
CA ARG A 88 10.31 -5.15 4.99
C ARG A 88 9.56 -4.26 5.97
N GLU A 89 10.24 -3.68 6.94
CA GLU A 89 9.65 -2.94 8.06
C GLU A 89 9.97 -1.45 8.01
N ARG A 90 11.19 -1.07 7.61
CA ARG A 90 11.67 0.32 7.63
C ARG A 90 11.03 1.13 6.52
N MET A 91 10.46 2.27 6.92
CA MET A 91 9.90 3.26 6.02
C MET A 91 10.89 4.40 5.78
N GLY A 92 10.76 5.07 4.64
CA GLY A 92 11.40 6.34 4.35
C GLY A 92 10.36 7.44 4.15
N HIS A 93 10.82 8.65 3.84
CA HIS A 93 9.94 9.77 3.50
C HIS A 93 10.51 10.65 2.39
N ILE A 94 9.63 11.42 1.77
CA ILE A 94 9.96 12.47 0.80
C ILE A 94 9.39 13.77 1.34
N LYS A 95 10.23 14.80 1.57
CA LYS A 95 9.76 16.15 1.88
C LYS A 95 9.31 16.84 0.60
N LEU A 96 8.04 17.14 0.51
CA LEU A 96 7.44 17.78 -0.65
C LEU A 96 7.81 19.28 -0.69
N ALA A 97 8.09 19.80 -1.88
CA ALA A 97 8.42 21.21 -2.11
C ALA A 97 7.19 22.13 -1.94
N THR A 98 6.00 21.59 -2.03
CA THR A 98 4.71 22.28 -1.82
C THR A 98 3.73 21.32 -1.18
N PRO A 99 2.79 21.78 -0.34
CA PRO A 99 1.70 20.96 0.16
C PRO A 99 0.88 20.34 -0.98
N ILE A 100 0.44 19.11 -0.80
CA ILE A 100 -0.30 18.31 -1.79
C ILE A 100 -1.57 17.77 -1.15
N ALA A 101 -2.72 17.93 -1.80
CA ALA A 101 -3.98 17.38 -1.31
C ALA A 101 -4.04 15.86 -1.52
N HIS A 102 -4.45 15.13 -0.48
CA HIS A 102 -4.64 13.69 -0.59
C HIS A 102 -5.91 13.38 -1.39
N ILE A 103 -5.77 12.65 -2.50
CA ILE A 103 -6.85 12.40 -3.46
C ILE A 103 -8.08 11.70 -2.86
N TRP A 104 -7.93 10.88 -1.84
CA TRP A 104 -9.06 10.22 -1.20
C TRP A 104 -10.04 11.21 -0.53
N TYR A 105 -9.54 12.36 -0.05
CA TYR A 105 -10.33 13.37 0.64
C TYR A 105 -10.74 14.52 -0.25
N SER A 106 -10.04 14.74 -1.36
CA SER A 106 -10.35 15.78 -2.35
C SER A 106 -11.22 15.31 -3.51
N LYS A 107 -11.21 14.00 -3.83
CA LYS A 107 -11.99 13.40 -4.95
C LYS A 107 -12.91 12.26 -4.51
N GLY A 108 -13.08 12.06 -3.20
CA GLY A 108 -14.00 11.06 -2.63
C GLY A 108 -15.48 11.45 -2.78
N THR A 109 -16.36 10.47 -2.63
CA THR A 109 -17.81 10.69 -2.51
C THR A 109 -18.27 10.11 -1.18
N PRO A 110 -18.65 10.94 -0.19
CA PRO A 110 -18.64 12.41 -0.18
C PRO A 110 -17.21 13.00 -0.12
N ASN A 111 -17.03 14.19 -0.69
CA ASN A 111 -15.76 14.93 -0.62
C ASN A 111 -15.61 15.58 0.76
N LYS A 112 -14.70 15.07 1.58
CA LYS A 112 -14.56 15.50 2.98
C LYS A 112 -14.02 16.92 3.11
N MET A 113 -13.03 17.31 2.29
CA MET A 113 -12.49 18.68 2.29
C MET A 113 -13.53 19.71 1.89
N SER A 114 -14.31 19.43 0.84
CA SER A 114 -15.35 20.33 0.37
C SER A 114 -16.46 20.51 1.41
N LEU A 115 -16.82 19.44 2.15
CA LEU A 115 -17.81 19.51 3.22
C LEU A 115 -17.30 20.33 4.41
N LEU A 116 -16.05 20.20 4.80
CA LEU A 116 -15.45 20.99 5.90
C LEU A 116 -15.40 22.48 5.56
N LEU A 117 -14.89 22.81 4.38
CA LEU A 117 -14.72 24.20 3.93
C LEU A 117 -16.06 24.84 3.50
N GLY A 118 -17.11 24.07 3.29
CA GLY A 118 -18.41 24.58 2.83
C GLY A 118 -18.45 24.98 1.36
N ILE A 119 -17.41 24.67 0.57
CA ILE A 119 -17.30 25.00 -0.87
C ILE A 119 -17.71 23.82 -1.76
N SER A 120 -18.05 24.10 -3.02
CA SER A 120 -18.42 23.03 -3.94
C SER A 120 -17.23 22.18 -4.36
N THR A 121 -17.46 20.91 -4.70
CA THR A 121 -16.39 19.99 -5.15
C THR A 121 -15.69 20.49 -6.42
N LYS A 122 -16.43 21.12 -7.35
CA LYS A 122 -15.86 21.69 -8.59
C LYS A 122 -14.95 22.89 -8.31
N GLU A 123 -15.34 23.72 -7.40
CA GLU A 123 -14.57 24.90 -6.96
C GLU A 123 -13.30 24.45 -6.25
N LEU A 124 -13.39 23.55 -5.27
CA LEU A 124 -12.23 22.98 -4.61
C LEU A 124 -11.25 22.35 -5.62
N GLU A 125 -11.76 21.57 -6.58
CA GLU A 125 -10.92 20.98 -7.63
C GLU A 125 -10.21 22.06 -8.46
N SER A 126 -10.90 23.17 -8.81
CA SER A 126 -10.29 24.27 -9.57
C SER A 126 -9.16 24.96 -8.82
N VAL A 127 -9.26 25.06 -7.49
CA VAL A 127 -8.19 25.60 -6.62
C VAL A 127 -7.03 24.62 -6.54
N LEU A 128 -7.27 23.35 -6.20
CA LEU A 128 -6.23 22.34 -6.00
C LEU A 128 -5.35 22.12 -7.23
N TYR A 129 -5.94 22.27 -8.44
CA TYR A 129 -5.22 22.10 -9.71
C TYR A 129 -4.83 23.42 -10.38
N PHE A 130 -4.66 24.48 -9.57
CA PHE A 130 -4.07 25.76 -9.97
C PHE A 130 -4.81 26.49 -11.11
N SER A 131 -6.15 26.37 -11.14
CA SER A 131 -7.01 27.08 -12.08
C SER A 131 -7.65 28.32 -11.48
N ARG A 132 -7.84 28.38 -10.16
CA ARG A 132 -8.46 29.48 -9.43
C ARG A 132 -7.73 29.75 -8.12
N TYR A 133 -7.89 30.97 -7.61
CA TYR A 133 -7.38 31.38 -6.29
C TYR A 133 -8.47 31.15 -5.22
N ILE A 134 -8.04 30.92 -3.99
CA ILE A 134 -8.89 30.90 -2.81
C ILE A 134 -8.40 31.95 -1.82
N VAL A 135 -9.29 32.78 -1.31
CA VAL A 135 -8.99 33.81 -0.34
C VAL A 135 -8.71 33.16 1.02
N THR A 136 -7.50 33.33 1.51
CA THR A 136 -7.10 32.83 2.84
C THR A 136 -7.28 33.89 3.92
N ASP A 137 -6.95 35.14 3.61
CA ASP A 137 -7.16 36.29 4.47
C ASP A 137 -7.81 37.41 3.66
N PRO A 138 -9.06 37.83 3.99
CA PRO A 138 -9.76 38.88 3.27
C PRO A 138 -9.26 40.29 3.59
N GLY A 139 -8.54 40.50 4.71
CA GLY A 139 -8.14 41.83 5.17
C GLY A 139 -9.34 42.77 5.35
N GLU A 140 -9.16 44.06 5.05
CA GLU A 140 -10.22 45.09 5.06
C GLU A 140 -10.98 45.18 3.72
N THR A 141 -10.82 44.19 2.83
CA THR A 141 -11.55 44.13 1.55
C THR A 141 -12.94 43.57 1.73
N GLY A 142 -13.87 43.86 0.83
CA GLY A 142 -15.22 43.28 0.88
C GLY A 142 -15.31 41.77 0.53
N LEU A 143 -14.16 41.06 0.43
CA LEU A 143 -14.07 39.63 0.10
C LEU A 143 -14.42 38.78 1.32
N GLN A 144 -14.88 37.56 1.07
CA GLN A 144 -15.14 36.59 2.13
C GLN A 144 -14.00 35.55 2.19
N LYS A 145 -13.69 35.11 3.42
CA LYS A 145 -12.75 34.00 3.61
C LYS A 145 -13.26 32.72 2.95
N GLY A 146 -12.40 32.05 2.19
CA GLY A 146 -12.78 30.88 1.39
C GLY A 146 -13.46 31.21 0.06
N GLU A 147 -13.61 32.49 -0.30
CA GLU A 147 -14.10 32.90 -1.60
C GLU A 147 -13.14 32.51 -2.73
N ILE A 148 -13.68 32.11 -3.86
CA ILE A 148 -12.89 31.58 -4.98
C ILE A 148 -12.89 32.59 -6.11
N LEU A 149 -11.69 33.07 -6.46
CA LEU A 149 -11.48 34.08 -7.48
C LEU A 149 -10.87 33.47 -8.75
N THR A 150 -11.34 33.93 -9.91
CA THR A 150 -10.67 33.68 -11.18
C THR A 150 -9.38 34.51 -11.25
N GLU A 151 -8.46 34.19 -12.15
CA GLU A 151 -7.23 34.96 -12.34
C GLU A 151 -7.51 36.41 -12.70
N ARG A 152 -8.61 36.68 -13.42
CA ARG A 152 -9.03 38.02 -13.80
C ARG A 152 -9.52 38.80 -12.57
N GLU A 153 -10.38 38.24 -11.76
CA GLU A 153 -10.87 38.79 -10.51
C GLU A 153 -9.75 39.04 -9.50
N PHE A 154 -8.84 38.07 -9.35
CA PHE A 154 -7.67 38.23 -8.49
C PHE A 154 -6.82 39.45 -8.89
N LYS A 155 -6.48 39.59 -10.17
CA LYS A 155 -5.71 40.75 -10.67
C LYS A 155 -6.45 42.07 -10.50
N MET A 156 -7.78 42.10 -10.65
CA MET A 156 -8.59 43.30 -10.38
C MET A 156 -8.52 43.68 -8.91
N GLN A 157 -8.74 42.72 -8.01
CA GLN A 157 -8.68 42.97 -6.56
C GLN A 157 -7.26 43.36 -6.12
N GLU A 158 -6.22 42.70 -6.63
CA GLU A 158 -4.82 43.01 -6.34
C GLU A 158 -4.45 44.46 -6.78
N SER A 159 -4.96 44.89 -7.94
CA SER A 159 -4.74 46.27 -8.41
C SER A 159 -5.50 47.30 -7.57
N GLN A 160 -6.65 46.96 -7.01
CA GLN A 160 -7.50 47.85 -6.24
C GLN A 160 -7.04 47.97 -4.77
N PHE A 161 -6.69 46.85 -4.13
CA PHE A 161 -6.41 46.75 -2.70
C PHE A 161 -4.93 46.50 -2.33
N LYS A 162 -4.02 46.50 -3.29
CA LYS A 162 -2.52 46.47 -3.10
C LYS A 162 -2.02 45.72 -1.87
N ASN A 163 -2.21 44.42 -1.82
CA ASN A 163 -1.73 43.54 -0.75
C ASN A 163 -2.49 43.56 0.60
N GLU A 164 -3.68 44.18 0.65
CA GLU A 164 -4.53 44.15 1.84
C GLU A 164 -5.22 42.80 2.08
N PHE A 165 -5.22 41.90 1.10
CA PHE A 165 -5.77 40.55 1.20
C PHE A 165 -4.76 39.50 0.74
N THR A 166 -4.94 38.26 1.17
CA THR A 166 -4.12 37.14 0.72
C THR A 166 -4.99 36.07 0.07
N ALA A 167 -4.63 35.72 -1.16
CA ALA A 167 -5.26 34.59 -1.85
C ALA A 167 -4.18 33.66 -2.42
N LYS A 168 -4.38 32.36 -2.29
CA LYS A 168 -3.42 31.34 -2.70
C LYS A 168 -4.05 30.34 -3.66
N MET A 169 -3.23 29.65 -4.45
CA MET A 169 -3.64 28.53 -5.31
C MET A 169 -3.14 27.20 -4.75
N GLY A 170 -3.78 26.12 -5.19
CA GLY A 170 -3.36 24.76 -4.85
C GLY A 170 -3.68 24.35 -3.41
N ALA A 171 -3.07 23.28 -2.98
CA ALA A 171 -3.27 22.74 -1.64
C ALA A 171 -2.74 23.67 -0.52
N GLU A 172 -1.86 24.62 -0.86
CA GLU A 172 -1.31 25.60 0.08
C GLU A 172 -2.39 26.57 0.62
N GLY A 173 -3.31 27.03 -0.24
CA GLY A 173 -4.44 27.85 0.19
C GLY A 173 -5.46 27.04 1.01
N VAL A 174 -5.72 25.80 0.59
CA VAL A 174 -6.62 24.89 1.30
C VAL A 174 -6.06 24.51 2.67
N LEU A 175 -4.75 24.28 2.79
CA LEU A 175 -4.06 23.99 4.06
C LEU A 175 -4.27 25.12 5.07
N ALA A 176 -3.99 26.35 4.68
CA ALA A 176 -4.15 27.53 5.56
C ALA A 176 -5.59 27.62 6.12
N LEU A 177 -6.60 27.38 5.29
CA LEU A 177 -7.99 27.40 5.74
C LEU A 177 -8.33 26.22 6.68
N LEU A 178 -7.75 25.02 6.44
CA LEU A 178 -8.01 23.84 7.27
C LEU A 178 -7.31 23.94 8.63
N GLU A 179 -6.15 24.59 8.72
CA GLU A 179 -5.41 24.82 9.97
C GLU A 179 -6.15 25.74 10.93
N GLU A 180 -6.96 26.65 10.41
CA GLU A 180 -7.71 27.62 11.20
C GLU A 180 -9.08 27.09 11.68
N ILE A 181 -9.54 25.91 11.19
CA ILE A 181 -10.82 25.32 11.60
C ILE A 181 -10.74 24.77 13.02
N ASP A 182 -11.50 25.37 13.95
CA ASP A 182 -11.84 24.73 15.21
C ASP A 182 -13.05 23.77 15.00
N LEU A 183 -12.77 22.48 15.13
CA LEU A 183 -13.80 21.44 14.93
C LEU A 183 -14.94 21.51 15.95
N PHE A 184 -14.66 21.93 17.21
CA PHE A 184 -15.67 22.02 18.25
C PHE A 184 -16.59 23.22 18.07
N GLU A 185 -16.06 24.36 17.65
CA GLU A 185 -16.87 25.54 17.28
C GLU A 185 -17.70 25.27 16.03
N LEU A 186 -17.10 24.63 15.02
CA LEU A 186 -17.80 24.26 13.80
C LEU A 186 -18.94 23.26 14.07
N GLU A 187 -18.76 22.31 15.00
CA GLU A 187 -19.81 21.38 15.42
C GLU A 187 -21.02 22.14 16.02
N LYS A 188 -20.76 23.06 16.96
CA LYS A 188 -21.82 23.87 17.60
C LYS A 188 -22.57 24.71 16.58
N THR A 189 -21.85 25.37 15.68
CA THR A 189 -22.44 26.19 14.61
C THR A 189 -23.34 25.36 13.70
N LEU A 190 -22.85 24.21 13.21
CA LEU A 190 -23.63 23.31 12.36
C LEU A 190 -24.83 22.69 13.08
N GLN A 191 -24.74 22.46 14.38
CA GLN A 191 -25.87 21.99 15.17
C GLN A 191 -26.95 23.04 15.27
N GLY A 192 -26.61 24.32 15.52
CA GLY A 192 -27.52 25.43 15.48
C GLY A 192 -28.18 25.65 14.11
N GLU A 193 -27.39 25.55 13.03
CA GLU A 193 -27.89 25.57 11.64
C GLU A 193 -28.89 24.44 11.36
N MET A 194 -28.64 23.24 11.88
CA MET A 194 -29.52 22.08 11.70
C MET A 194 -30.87 22.29 12.34
N ASP A 195 -30.92 22.97 13.51
CA ASP A 195 -32.12 23.19 14.26
C ASP A 195 -33.00 24.36 13.69
N THR A 196 -32.32 25.32 13.04
CA THR A 196 -32.97 26.49 12.43
C THR A 196 -33.38 26.32 10.96
N GLU A 197 -32.75 25.40 10.25
CA GLU A 197 -32.95 25.21 8.80
C GLU A 197 -34.23 24.41 8.50
N HIS A 198 -35.18 25.01 7.79
CA HIS A 198 -36.47 24.43 7.38
C HIS A 198 -36.40 23.67 6.06
N SER A 199 -35.42 23.96 5.19
CA SER A 199 -35.29 23.30 3.89
C SER A 199 -34.68 21.89 4.04
N THR A 200 -35.42 20.86 3.65
CA THR A 200 -34.98 19.47 3.70
C THR A 200 -33.65 19.19 2.94
N GLN A 201 -33.43 19.90 1.84
CA GLN A 201 -32.18 19.74 1.05
C GLN A 201 -30.99 20.39 1.76
N LYS A 202 -31.13 21.59 2.29
CA LYS A 202 -30.09 22.27 3.05
C LYS A 202 -29.78 21.52 4.34
N ARG A 203 -30.80 21.12 5.08
CA ARG A 203 -30.65 20.30 6.31
C ARG A 203 -29.86 19.01 6.05
N ARG A 204 -30.11 18.31 4.93
CA ARG A 204 -29.31 17.13 4.54
C ARG A 204 -27.84 17.46 4.30
N LYS A 205 -27.52 18.65 3.77
CA LYS A 205 -26.12 19.08 3.57
C LYS A 205 -25.46 19.36 4.93
N VAL A 206 -26.14 20.06 5.83
CA VAL A 206 -25.65 20.34 7.19
C VAL A 206 -25.40 19.03 7.95
N ILE A 207 -26.32 18.07 7.90
CA ILE A 207 -26.15 16.74 8.54
C ILE A 207 -24.90 16.02 8.00
N LYS A 208 -24.66 16.07 6.69
CA LYS A 208 -23.45 15.46 6.11
C LYS A 208 -22.17 16.15 6.58
N ARG A 209 -22.17 17.48 6.70
CA ARG A 209 -21.04 18.24 7.24
C ARG A 209 -20.81 17.88 8.71
N LEU A 210 -21.85 17.92 9.52
CA LEU A 210 -21.81 17.59 10.95
C LEU A 210 -21.26 16.18 11.19
N LYS A 211 -21.67 15.21 10.37
CA LYS A 211 -21.14 13.85 10.46
C LYS A 211 -19.62 13.80 10.24
N VAL A 212 -19.12 14.49 9.22
CA VAL A 212 -17.67 14.51 8.95
C VAL A 212 -16.89 15.17 10.09
N VAL A 213 -17.42 16.25 10.66
CA VAL A 213 -16.83 16.95 11.81
C VAL A 213 -16.76 16.03 13.02
N ARG A 214 -17.85 15.35 13.36
CA ARG A 214 -17.90 14.37 14.47
C ARG A 214 -16.96 13.20 14.26
N ASP A 215 -16.95 12.62 13.06
CA ASP A 215 -16.03 11.52 12.70
C ASP A 215 -14.55 11.93 12.92
N LEU A 216 -14.18 13.20 12.65
CA LEU A 216 -12.83 13.71 12.88
C LEU A 216 -12.53 13.91 14.37
N ILE A 217 -13.47 14.45 15.13
CA ILE A 217 -13.35 14.65 16.59
C ILE A 217 -13.19 13.30 17.30
N GLU A 218 -14.08 12.34 17.03
CA GLU A 218 -14.07 11.00 17.63
C GLU A 218 -12.76 10.24 17.31
N ALA A 219 -12.27 10.37 16.07
CA ALA A 219 -11.02 9.75 15.67
C ALA A 219 -9.76 10.49 16.19
N GLY A 220 -9.91 11.70 16.73
CA GLY A 220 -8.78 12.57 17.12
C GLY A 220 -7.91 12.97 15.93
N ASN A 221 -8.52 13.15 14.76
CA ASN A 221 -7.83 13.57 13.53
C ASN A 221 -8.00 15.07 13.31
N ARG A 222 -6.92 15.74 12.88
CA ARG A 222 -6.96 17.15 12.50
C ARG A 222 -7.24 17.31 11.01
N PRO A 223 -8.02 18.34 10.60
CA PRO A 223 -8.39 18.56 9.20
C PRO A 223 -7.21 18.74 8.25
N GLU A 224 -6.15 19.44 8.70
CA GLU A 224 -4.95 19.72 7.91
C GLU A 224 -4.16 18.45 7.54
N TRP A 225 -4.32 17.34 8.28
CA TRP A 225 -3.65 16.07 7.94
C TRP A 225 -4.15 15.44 6.63
N MET A 226 -5.22 15.97 6.04
CA MET A 226 -5.65 15.61 4.69
C MET A 226 -4.76 16.22 3.60
N ILE A 227 -3.88 17.17 3.97
CA ILE A 227 -2.88 17.78 3.09
C ILE A 227 -1.52 17.21 3.45
N LEU A 228 -0.82 16.68 2.46
CA LEU A 228 0.48 16.05 2.62
C LEU A 228 1.59 17.09 2.44
N THR A 229 2.41 17.31 3.44
CA THR A 229 3.68 18.04 3.37
C THR A 229 4.87 17.09 3.33
N VAL A 230 4.69 15.90 3.92
CA VAL A 230 5.65 14.80 3.92
C VAL A 230 4.95 13.56 3.36
N LEU A 231 5.56 12.93 2.36
CA LEU A 231 5.02 11.72 1.74
C LEU A 231 5.76 10.50 2.29
N PRO A 232 5.06 9.50 2.89
CA PRO A 232 5.70 8.28 3.35
C PRO A 232 6.09 7.40 2.17
N VAL A 233 7.24 6.72 2.28
CA VAL A 233 7.70 5.73 1.32
C VAL A 233 7.70 4.38 1.98
N ILE A 234 6.94 3.45 1.42
CA ILE A 234 6.80 2.09 1.95
C ILE A 234 8.13 1.32 1.88
N PRO A 235 8.34 0.33 2.74
CA PRO A 235 9.54 -0.48 2.78
C PRO A 235 9.95 -1.05 1.42
N ALA A 236 11.25 -1.18 1.19
CA ALA A 236 11.81 -1.60 -0.10
C ALA A 236 11.33 -2.99 -0.54
N ASP A 237 11.19 -3.95 0.39
CA ASP A 237 10.76 -5.32 0.07
C ASP A 237 9.25 -5.44 -0.24
N LEU A 238 8.44 -4.42 0.09
CA LEU A 238 7.04 -4.35 -0.33
C LEU A 238 6.87 -3.85 -1.76
N ARG A 239 7.95 -3.32 -2.38
CA ARG A 239 8.02 -2.88 -3.78
C ARG A 239 9.30 -3.38 -4.44
N PRO A 240 9.50 -4.71 -4.50
CA PRO A 240 10.76 -5.31 -4.87
C PRO A 240 11.18 -4.99 -6.31
N MET A 241 12.49 -5.04 -6.53
CA MET A 241 13.12 -5.06 -7.83
C MET A 241 13.99 -6.33 -7.93
N VAL A 242 13.66 -7.21 -8.86
CA VAL A 242 14.28 -8.52 -9.02
C VAL A 242 14.98 -8.58 -10.36
N GLN A 243 16.24 -9.04 -10.35
CA GLN A 243 16.97 -9.30 -11.57
C GLN A 243 16.47 -10.59 -12.22
N LEU A 244 16.14 -10.53 -13.50
CA LEU A 244 15.79 -11.68 -14.33
C LEU A 244 17.01 -12.17 -15.11
N ASP A 245 16.91 -13.38 -15.64
CA ASP A 245 17.91 -13.92 -16.55
C ASP A 245 18.08 -12.99 -17.77
N GLY A 246 19.33 -12.81 -18.20
CA GLY A 246 19.68 -11.87 -19.27
C GLY A 246 19.85 -10.41 -18.83
N GLY A 247 20.04 -10.14 -17.52
CA GLY A 247 20.39 -8.81 -16.99
C GLY A 247 19.25 -7.79 -16.95
N ARG A 248 18.02 -8.22 -17.27
CA ARG A 248 16.81 -7.38 -17.15
C ARG A 248 16.29 -7.36 -15.71
N PHE A 249 15.61 -6.27 -15.33
CA PHE A 249 15.00 -6.13 -14.03
C PHE A 249 13.49 -6.12 -14.14
N ALA A 250 12.82 -6.90 -13.29
CA ALA A 250 11.41 -6.77 -13.01
C ALA A 250 11.23 -5.88 -11.76
N THR A 251 10.43 -4.86 -11.86
CA THR A 251 10.19 -3.92 -10.77
C THR A 251 8.70 -3.76 -10.49
N SER A 252 8.36 -3.43 -9.25
CA SER A 252 7.00 -3.03 -8.89
C SER A 252 6.66 -1.69 -9.56
N ASP A 253 5.41 -1.55 -10.02
CA ASP A 253 4.90 -0.32 -10.62
C ASP A 253 5.00 0.89 -9.66
N LEU A 254 4.96 0.66 -8.35
CA LEU A 254 5.14 1.69 -7.33
C LEU A 254 6.48 2.40 -7.43
N ASN A 255 7.55 1.71 -7.81
CA ASN A 255 8.86 2.34 -7.96
C ASN A 255 8.85 3.40 -9.07
N ASP A 256 8.15 3.14 -10.17
CA ASP A 256 8.02 4.12 -11.26
C ASP A 256 7.16 5.32 -10.84
N LEU A 257 6.09 5.08 -10.09
CA LEU A 257 5.25 6.15 -9.55
C LEU A 257 6.02 7.00 -8.52
N TYR A 258 6.78 6.41 -7.60
CA TYR A 258 7.65 7.15 -6.68
C TYR A 258 8.74 7.94 -7.43
N ARG A 259 9.38 7.35 -8.43
CA ARG A 259 10.37 8.05 -9.27
C ARG A 259 9.80 9.30 -9.94
N ARG A 260 8.55 9.21 -10.45
CA ARG A 260 7.84 10.37 -11.03
C ARG A 260 7.65 11.47 -10.01
N VAL A 261 7.20 11.13 -8.79
CA VAL A 261 7.05 12.11 -7.70
C VAL A 261 8.38 12.75 -7.35
N ILE A 262 9.43 11.97 -7.14
CA ILE A 262 10.75 12.49 -6.75
C ILE A 262 11.31 13.42 -7.84
N ASN A 263 11.25 13.00 -9.11
CA ASN A 263 11.74 13.81 -10.23
C ASN A 263 11.01 15.16 -10.34
N ARG A 264 9.65 15.15 -10.19
CA ARG A 264 8.87 16.39 -10.18
C ARG A 264 9.21 17.27 -8.98
N ASN A 265 9.39 16.65 -7.81
CA ASN A 265 9.75 17.36 -6.59
C ASN A 265 11.13 18.03 -6.69
N ILE A 266 12.14 17.31 -7.19
CA ILE A 266 13.50 17.86 -7.44
C ILE A 266 13.43 19.01 -8.45
N ARG A 267 12.71 18.82 -9.54
CA ARG A 267 12.55 19.85 -10.58
C ARG A 267 11.86 21.09 -10.03
N LEU A 268 10.81 20.93 -9.25
CA LEU A 268 10.11 22.06 -8.60
C LEU A 268 11.05 22.80 -7.63
N LYS A 269 11.77 22.07 -6.75
CA LYS A 269 12.78 22.68 -5.84
C LYS A 269 13.81 23.51 -6.62
N LYS A 270 14.31 22.98 -7.75
CA LYS A 270 15.25 23.70 -8.62
C LYS A 270 14.63 24.95 -9.26
N LEU A 271 13.39 24.86 -9.79
CA LEU A 271 12.71 26.02 -10.39
C LEU A 271 12.44 27.11 -9.35
N MET A 272 12.06 26.75 -8.13
CA MET A 272 11.88 27.71 -7.05
C MET A 272 13.20 28.38 -6.63
N SER A 273 14.30 27.63 -6.58
CA SER A 273 15.62 28.19 -6.22
C SER A 273 16.17 29.20 -7.24
N ILE A 274 15.89 29.00 -8.53
CA ILE A 274 16.29 29.93 -9.60
C ILE A 274 15.25 31.04 -9.84
N LYS A 275 14.18 31.12 -9.01
CA LYS A 275 13.09 32.10 -9.14
C LYS A 275 12.50 32.14 -10.55
N ALA A 276 12.19 30.95 -11.11
CA ALA A 276 11.60 30.83 -12.43
C ALA A 276 10.24 31.58 -12.51
N PRO A 277 9.75 31.92 -13.72
CA PRO A 277 8.46 32.58 -13.91
C PRO A 277 7.31 31.82 -13.22
N GLU A 278 6.41 32.57 -12.60
CA GLU A 278 5.33 32.00 -11.76
C GLU A 278 4.46 30.99 -12.51
N ILE A 279 4.20 31.22 -13.79
CA ILE A 279 3.41 30.31 -14.63
C ILE A 279 4.05 28.93 -14.77
N VAL A 280 5.40 28.87 -14.81
CA VAL A 280 6.16 27.62 -14.87
C VAL A 280 6.10 26.90 -13.52
N ILE A 281 6.26 27.65 -12.43
CA ILE A 281 6.15 27.12 -11.07
C ILE A 281 4.75 26.55 -10.79
N LYS A 282 3.69 27.29 -11.16
CA LYS A 282 2.29 26.85 -11.02
C LYS A 282 2.05 25.54 -11.78
N ASN A 283 2.55 25.45 -13.02
CA ASN A 283 2.39 24.23 -13.83
C ASN A 283 3.16 23.03 -13.22
N GLU A 284 4.36 23.23 -12.71
CA GLU A 284 5.13 22.14 -12.07
C GLU A 284 4.52 21.71 -10.73
N LYS A 285 3.97 22.67 -9.94
CA LYS A 285 3.19 22.35 -8.73
C LYS A 285 1.98 21.49 -9.06
N ARG A 286 1.25 21.84 -10.12
CA ARG A 286 0.12 21.02 -10.61
C ARG A 286 0.55 19.62 -11.05
N MET A 287 1.68 19.50 -11.78
CA MET A 287 2.21 18.20 -12.19
C MET A 287 2.67 17.35 -11.00
N LEU A 288 3.18 17.98 -9.95
CA LEU A 288 3.53 17.27 -8.70
C LEU A 288 2.28 16.75 -7.99
N GLN A 289 1.21 17.56 -7.89
CA GLN A 289 -0.09 17.12 -7.38
C GLN A 289 -0.60 15.89 -8.17
N GLU A 290 -0.58 15.94 -9.51
CA GLU A 290 -1.01 14.84 -10.37
C GLU A 290 -0.13 13.58 -10.22
N ALA A 291 1.17 13.74 -9.99
CA ALA A 291 2.07 12.61 -9.75
C ALA A 291 1.79 11.90 -8.41
N VAL A 292 1.49 12.66 -7.36
CA VAL A 292 1.10 12.10 -6.05
C VAL A 292 -0.29 11.47 -6.13
N ASP A 293 -1.23 12.07 -6.84
CA ASP A 293 -2.55 11.48 -7.09
C ASP A 293 -2.44 10.11 -7.75
N ALA A 294 -1.60 10.00 -8.79
CA ALA A 294 -1.37 8.73 -9.49
C ALA A 294 -0.69 7.68 -8.58
N LEU A 295 0.20 8.09 -7.68
CA LEU A 295 0.82 7.18 -6.73
C LEU A 295 -0.21 6.61 -5.74
N ILE A 296 -1.13 7.43 -5.24
CA ILE A 296 -2.13 7.02 -4.26
C ILE A 296 -3.27 6.24 -4.90
N ASP A 297 -3.88 6.77 -5.97
CA ASP A 297 -5.02 6.14 -6.65
C ASP A 297 -5.03 6.48 -8.16
N ASN A 298 -4.29 5.71 -8.94
CA ASN A 298 -4.14 5.93 -10.39
C ASN A 298 -5.48 5.77 -11.12
N GLY A 299 -5.80 6.72 -12.00
CA GLY A 299 -7.03 6.73 -12.77
C GLY A 299 -8.25 7.30 -12.05
N ARG A 300 -8.16 7.69 -10.77
CA ARG A 300 -9.27 8.34 -10.06
C ARG A 300 -9.60 9.72 -10.62
N ARG A 301 -8.61 10.42 -11.17
CA ARG A 301 -8.75 11.71 -11.84
C ARG A 301 -8.20 11.63 -13.26
N GLY A 302 -9.08 11.65 -14.26
CA GLY A 302 -8.70 11.66 -15.67
C GLY A 302 -8.12 10.33 -16.16
N LYS A 303 -7.27 10.40 -17.17
CA LYS A 303 -6.65 9.21 -17.77
C LYS A 303 -5.58 8.65 -16.82
N PRO A 304 -5.56 7.33 -16.58
CA PRO A 304 -4.53 6.72 -15.75
C PRO A 304 -3.15 6.83 -16.39
N VAL A 305 -2.14 6.82 -15.55
CA VAL A 305 -0.74 6.68 -15.98
C VAL A 305 -0.53 5.25 -16.44
N VAL A 306 0.00 5.09 -17.65
CA VAL A 306 0.22 3.79 -18.29
C VAL A 306 1.69 3.56 -18.60
N THR A 307 2.07 2.30 -18.81
CA THR A 307 3.35 1.86 -19.35
C THR A 307 3.40 2.11 -20.87
N GLN A 308 4.56 1.89 -21.49
CA GLN A 308 4.69 1.96 -22.96
C GLN A 308 3.72 1.05 -23.71
N ASN A 309 3.32 -0.07 -23.10
CA ASN A 309 2.38 -1.05 -23.66
C ASN A 309 0.91 -0.76 -23.27
N ASN A 310 0.56 0.47 -22.95
CA ASN A 310 -0.78 0.90 -22.52
C ASN A 310 -1.37 0.12 -21.33
N ARG A 311 -0.55 -0.55 -20.52
CA ARG A 311 -0.98 -1.16 -19.27
C ARG A 311 -0.97 -0.10 -18.15
N GLU A 312 -2.07 0.01 -17.42
CA GLU A 312 -2.17 0.89 -16.25
C GLU A 312 -1.18 0.48 -15.16
N LEU A 313 -0.51 1.47 -14.53
CA LEU A 313 0.36 1.23 -13.39
C LEU A 313 -0.48 1.03 -12.14
N LYS A 314 -0.17 -0.01 -11.36
CA LYS A 314 -0.80 -0.28 -10.06
C LYS A 314 -0.37 0.74 -9.02
N SER A 315 -1.35 1.49 -8.48
CA SER A 315 -1.16 2.44 -7.39
C SER A 315 -1.23 1.78 -6.01
N LEU A 316 -0.99 2.57 -4.94
CA LEU A 316 -1.14 2.11 -3.56
C LEU A 316 -2.57 1.63 -3.25
N SER A 317 -3.58 2.33 -3.74
CA SER A 317 -4.99 1.93 -3.60
C SER A 317 -5.28 0.59 -4.29
N ASP A 318 -4.71 0.35 -5.48
CA ASP A 318 -4.90 -0.89 -6.23
C ASP A 318 -4.24 -2.10 -5.55
N MET A 319 -3.24 -1.86 -4.70
CA MET A 319 -2.65 -2.92 -3.87
C MET A 319 -3.60 -3.40 -2.76
N LEU A 320 -4.54 -2.57 -2.35
CA LEU A 320 -5.49 -2.88 -1.27
C LEU A 320 -6.84 -3.36 -1.79
N LYS A 321 -7.36 -2.72 -2.84
CA LYS A 321 -8.70 -2.96 -3.40
C LYS A 321 -8.73 -4.06 -4.47
N GLY A 322 -9.93 -4.56 -4.75
CA GLY A 322 -10.19 -5.52 -5.82
C GLY A 322 -9.84 -6.97 -5.50
N LYS A 323 -10.01 -7.86 -6.48
CA LYS A 323 -9.81 -9.32 -6.35
C LYS A 323 -8.35 -9.69 -6.07
N GLN A 324 -7.40 -8.92 -6.62
CA GLN A 324 -5.97 -9.11 -6.47
C GLN A 324 -5.36 -8.21 -5.38
N GLY A 325 -6.20 -7.47 -4.63
CA GLY A 325 -5.76 -6.63 -3.53
C GLY A 325 -5.41 -7.42 -2.27
N ARG A 326 -4.71 -6.77 -1.36
CA ARG A 326 -4.21 -7.37 -0.12
C ARG A 326 -5.32 -8.00 0.72
N PHE A 327 -6.48 -7.34 0.82
CA PHE A 327 -7.59 -7.85 1.61
C PHE A 327 -8.13 -9.17 1.08
N ARG A 328 -8.47 -9.24 -0.21
CA ARG A 328 -9.10 -10.44 -0.79
C ARG A 328 -8.12 -11.56 -1.12
N GLN A 329 -6.88 -11.25 -1.50
CA GLN A 329 -5.91 -12.24 -1.95
C GLN A 329 -5.03 -12.78 -0.82
N ASN A 330 -4.73 -12.00 0.22
CA ASN A 330 -3.73 -12.36 1.22
C ASN A 330 -4.25 -12.41 2.66
N LEU A 331 -5.38 -11.71 2.98
CA LEU A 331 -5.92 -11.64 4.33
C LEU A 331 -7.18 -12.50 4.50
N LEU A 332 -8.18 -12.36 3.62
CA LEU A 332 -9.40 -13.18 3.67
C LEU A 332 -9.16 -14.62 3.23
N GLY A 333 -8.13 -14.86 2.46
CA GLY A 333 -7.70 -16.19 2.04
C GLY A 333 -6.23 -16.18 1.65
N LYS A 334 -5.54 -17.29 1.91
CA LYS A 334 -4.13 -17.48 1.58
C LYS A 334 -3.96 -18.78 0.81
N ARG A 335 -2.92 -18.85 -0.02
CA ARG A 335 -2.44 -20.13 -0.53
C ARG A 335 -1.80 -20.89 0.63
N VAL A 336 -2.13 -22.16 0.76
CA VAL A 336 -1.63 -23.01 1.84
C VAL A 336 -0.73 -24.10 1.27
N ASP A 337 0.28 -24.49 2.06
CA ASP A 337 1.11 -25.65 1.77
C ASP A 337 0.33 -26.94 1.97
N TYR A 338 0.88 -28.05 1.48
CA TYR A 338 0.26 -29.38 1.55
C TYR A 338 -1.13 -29.43 0.91
N SER A 339 -1.27 -28.77 -0.21
CA SER A 339 -2.46 -28.76 -1.05
C SER A 339 -2.08 -28.96 -2.51
N GLY A 340 -2.97 -29.52 -3.29
CA GLY A 340 -2.70 -29.83 -4.70
C GLY A 340 -3.96 -29.69 -5.54
N ARG A 341 -3.77 -29.73 -6.86
CA ARG A 341 -4.85 -29.68 -7.85
C ARG A 341 -4.57 -30.70 -8.94
N SER A 342 -5.57 -31.46 -9.34
CA SER A 342 -5.50 -32.35 -10.50
C SER A 342 -6.85 -32.47 -11.20
N VAL A 343 -6.83 -33.15 -12.33
CA VAL A 343 -8.05 -33.54 -13.05
C VAL A 343 -8.78 -34.60 -12.25
N ILE A 344 -10.11 -34.60 -12.30
CA ILE A 344 -10.98 -35.64 -11.71
C ILE A 344 -11.46 -36.61 -12.78
N VAL A 345 -11.46 -37.89 -12.46
CA VAL A 345 -11.96 -38.96 -13.32
C VAL A 345 -12.82 -39.95 -12.52
N VAL A 346 -13.63 -40.69 -13.20
CA VAL A 346 -14.51 -41.70 -12.57
C VAL A 346 -13.69 -42.89 -12.08
N GLY A 347 -13.96 -43.32 -10.85
CA GLY A 347 -13.42 -44.53 -10.22
C GLY A 347 -14.51 -45.49 -9.82
N PRO A 348 -14.99 -46.39 -10.72
CA PRO A 348 -16.16 -47.22 -10.46
C PRO A 348 -15.98 -48.22 -9.31
N ASN A 349 -14.73 -48.55 -8.97
CA ASN A 349 -14.42 -49.51 -7.92
C ASN A 349 -14.27 -48.88 -6.52
N LEU A 350 -14.42 -47.56 -6.41
CA LEU A 350 -14.32 -46.84 -5.14
C LEU A 350 -15.65 -46.85 -4.39
N LYS A 351 -15.59 -46.88 -3.07
CA LYS A 351 -16.76 -46.61 -2.23
C LYS A 351 -17.11 -45.12 -2.27
N MET A 352 -18.34 -44.78 -1.89
CA MET A 352 -18.83 -43.39 -1.93
C MET A 352 -18.05 -42.43 -1.02
N ASN A 353 -17.48 -42.92 0.09
CA ASN A 353 -16.63 -42.19 1.01
C ASN A 353 -15.11 -42.21 0.64
N GLN A 354 -14.75 -42.92 -0.44
CA GLN A 354 -13.36 -43.05 -0.86
C GLN A 354 -13.01 -42.18 -2.05
N CYS A 355 -11.76 -41.76 -2.11
CA CYS A 355 -11.17 -41.12 -3.29
C CYS A 355 -9.85 -41.79 -3.66
N GLY A 356 -9.59 -41.92 -4.95
CA GLY A 356 -8.30 -42.35 -5.47
C GLY A 356 -7.36 -41.16 -5.58
N LEU A 357 -6.29 -41.16 -4.76
CA LEU A 357 -5.30 -40.11 -4.74
C LEU A 357 -4.00 -40.55 -5.43
N PRO A 358 -3.49 -39.82 -6.43
CA PRO A 358 -2.18 -40.11 -7.05
C PRO A 358 -1.08 -40.23 -6.03
N LYS A 359 -0.25 -41.28 -6.13
CA LYS A 359 0.88 -41.51 -5.19
C LYS A 359 1.79 -40.28 -4.98
N LYS A 360 2.18 -39.61 -6.07
CA LYS A 360 3.05 -38.41 -5.98
C LYS A 360 2.36 -37.22 -5.31
N MET A 361 1.02 -37.08 -5.46
CA MET A 361 0.28 -36.05 -4.72
C MET A 361 0.19 -36.40 -3.24
N ALA A 362 -0.09 -37.68 -2.91
CA ALA A 362 -0.14 -38.13 -1.53
C ALA A 362 1.20 -37.89 -0.81
N LEU A 363 2.32 -38.17 -1.45
CA LEU A 363 3.64 -37.94 -0.90
C LEU A 363 3.85 -36.46 -0.44
N GLU A 364 3.44 -35.50 -1.28
CA GLU A 364 3.59 -34.07 -0.97
C GLU A 364 2.57 -33.60 0.09
N LEU A 365 1.32 -34.10 0.03
CA LEU A 365 0.29 -33.74 1.01
C LEU A 365 0.60 -34.25 2.41
N TYR A 366 1.12 -35.46 2.53
CA TYR A 366 1.41 -36.11 3.80
C TYR A 366 2.88 -35.97 4.26
N LYS A 367 3.67 -35.17 3.55
CA LYS A 367 5.10 -34.94 3.85
C LYS A 367 5.41 -34.65 5.32
N PRO A 368 4.68 -33.77 6.05
CA PRO A 368 4.96 -33.54 7.48
C PRO A 368 4.73 -34.76 8.36
N PHE A 369 3.67 -35.52 8.06
CA PHE A 369 3.35 -36.76 8.81
C PHE A 369 4.39 -37.85 8.55
N LEU A 370 4.82 -38.00 7.30
CA LEU A 370 5.88 -38.92 6.92
C LEU A 370 7.20 -38.58 7.62
N MET A 371 7.64 -37.32 7.55
CA MET A 371 8.87 -36.89 8.23
C MET A 371 8.82 -37.13 9.74
N ARG A 372 7.67 -36.91 10.37
CA ARG A 372 7.45 -37.16 11.79
C ARG A 372 7.57 -38.65 12.12
N GLU A 373 6.89 -39.53 11.37
CA GLU A 373 6.89 -40.97 11.64
C GLU A 373 8.24 -41.62 11.31
N LEU A 374 8.96 -41.16 10.25
CA LEU A 374 10.31 -41.61 9.94
C LEU A 374 11.31 -41.33 11.10
N VAL A 375 11.21 -40.15 11.69
CA VAL A 375 12.06 -39.80 12.87
C VAL A 375 11.62 -40.57 14.11
N LYS A 376 10.30 -40.71 14.34
CA LYS A 376 9.75 -41.42 15.51
C LYS A 376 10.08 -42.91 15.51
N ARG A 377 10.14 -43.54 14.33
CA ARG A 377 10.49 -44.96 14.15
C ARG A 377 12.00 -45.18 13.99
N GLU A 378 12.81 -44.14 14.22
CA GLU A 378 14.26 -44.19 14.14
C GLU A 378 14.82 -44.60 12.74
N LEU A 379 13.95 -44.54 11.69
CA LEU A 379 14.36 -44.78 10.31
C LEU A 379 15.19 -43.61 9.73
N ALA A 380 15.02 -42.44 10.31
CA ALA A 380 15.79 -41.25 9.97
C ALA A 380 16.38 -40.64 11.24
N SER A 381 17.68 -40.33 11.23
CA SER A 381 18.40 -39.75 12.37
C SER A 381 17.99 -38.31 12.70
N ASN A 382 17.48 -37.57 11.73
CA ASN A 382 17.00 -36.20 11.90
C ASN A 382 16.03 -35.80 10.77
N ILE A 383 15.37 -34.65 10.94
CA ILE A 383 14.41 -34.11 9.98
C ILE A 383 15.01 -33.87 8.58
N LYS A 384 16.30 -33.54 8.47
CA LYS A 384 16.97 -33.34 7.18
C LYS A 384 17.10 -34.65 6.40
N VAL A 385 17.47 -35.73 7.10
CA VAL A 385 17.55 -37.08 6.50
C VAL A 385 16.17 -37.56 6.12
N ALA A 386 15.15 -37.39 7.02
CA ALA A 386 13.77 -37.73 6.70
C ALA A 386 13.24 -37.01 5.45
N LYS A 387 13.54 -35.72 5.33
CA LYS A 387 13.17 -34.95 4.15
C LYS A 387 13.81 -35.50 2.87
N LYS A 388 15.09 -35.87 2.94
CA LYS A 388 15.82 -36.44 1.81
C LYS A 388 15.24 -37.81 1.40
N MET A 389 14.93 -38.67 2.35
CA MET A 389 14.27 -39.97 2.08
C MET A 389 12.91 -39.81 1.40
N VAL A 390 12.11 -38.82 1.81
CA VAL A 390 10.82 -38.52 1.16
C VAL A 390 11.02 -37.97 -0.26
N GLU A 391 12.04 -37.17 -0.51
CA GLU A 391 12.37 -36.62 -1.83
C GLU A 391 12.98 -37.67 -2.78
N GLU A 392 13.65 -38.69 -2.25
CA GLU A 392 14.24 -39.81 -3.01
C GLU A 392 13.23 -40.96 -3.24
N GLU A 393 11.99 -40.83 -2.72
CA GLU A 393 10.91 -41.81 -2.87
C GLU A 393 11.31 -43.23 -2.36
N ASP A 394 11.99 -43.31 -1.18
CA ASP A 394 12.46 -44.57 -0.56
C ASP A 394 11.31 -45.57 -0.37
N GLU A 395 11.61 -46.87 -0.46
CA GLU A 395 10.61 -47.93 -0.27
C GLU A 395 9.90 -47.86 1.08
N ASN A 396 10.62 -47.59 2.17
CA ASN A 396 10.07 -47.42 3.50
C ASN A 396 9.03 -46.27 3.58
N VAL A 397 9.14 -45.26 2.73
CA VAL A 397 8.18 -44.15 2.65
C VAL A 397 6.85 -44.59 2.09
N TRP A 398 6.84 -45.52 1.12
CA TRP A 398 5.62 -46.03 0.51
C TRP A 398 4.82 -46.89 1.47
N GLU A 399 5.45 -47.75 2.24
CA GLU A 399 4.76 -48.54 3.29
C GLU A 399 4.15 -47.63 4.35
N LEU A 400 4.92 -46.63 4.77
CA LEU A 400 4.51 -45.70 5.81
C LEU A 400 3.34 -44.82 5.39
N ILE A 401 3.28 -44.39 4.12
CA ILE A 401 2.21 -43.54 3.64
C ILE A 401 0.87 -44.29 3.58
N GLU A 402 0.88 -45.62 3.23
CA GLU A 402 -0.32 -46.45 3.25
C GLU A 402 -0.95 -46.59 4.62
N GLU A 403 -0.12 -46.59 5.66
CA GLU A 403 -0.58 -46.63 7.05
C GLU A 403 -1.12 -45.27 7.51
N ILE A 404 -0.40 -44.19 7.19
CA ILE A 404 -0.78 -42.82 7.59
C ILE A 404 -2.09 -42.39 6.98
N ILE A 405 -2.33 -42.72 5.72
CA ILE A 405 -3.52 -42.34 4.97
C ILE A 405 -4.80 -42.87 5.59
N LYS A 406 -4.77 -44.07 6.20
CA LYS A 406 -5.95 -44.67 6.83
C LYS A 406 -6.58 -43.82 7.93
N ASN A 407 -5.76 -43.04 8.63
CA ASN A 407 -6.19 -42.23 9.76
C ASN A 407 -6.32 -40.72 9.42
N HIS A 408 -6.04 -40.31 8.18
CA HIS A 408 -6.00 -38.90 7.79
C HIS A 408 -6.80 -38.67 6.50
N PRO A 409 -8.09 -38.38 6.59
CA PRO A 409 -8.92 -38.08 5.42
C PRO A 409 -8.46 -36.78 4.76
N VAL A 410 -8.75 -36.67 3.46
CA VAL A 410 -8.51 -35.46 2.66
C VAL A 410 -9.77 -34.68 2.42
N LEU A 411 -9.67 -33.36 2.35
CA LEU A 411 -10.75 -32.49 1.91
C LEU A 411 -10.58 -32.23 0.42
N LEU A 412 -11.59 -32.59 -0.37
CA LEU A 412 -11.64 -32.31 -1.80
C LEU A 412 -12.65 -31.20 -2.08
N ASN A 413 -12.25 -30.25 -2.89
CA ASN A 413 -13.06 -29.12 -3.34
C ASN A 413 -13.15 -29.09 -4.86
N ARG A 414 -14.36 -28.91 -5.42
CA ARG A 414 -14.57 -28.61 -6.83
C ARG A 414 -14.95 -27.14 -7.00
N ALA A 415 -14.21 -26.40 -7.83
CA ALA A 415 -14.57 -25.04 -8.21
C ALA A 415 -15.69 -25.05 -9.29
N PRO A 416 -16.68 -24.11 -9.21
CA PRO A 416 -16.85 -23.06 -8.20
C PRO A 416 -17.44 -23.61 -6.89
N THR A 417 -16.94 -23.13 -5.76
CA THR A 417 -17.45 -23.50 -4.43
C THR A 417 -18.69 -22.66 -4.10
N LEU A 418 -19.87 -23.17 -4.44
CA LEU A 418 -21.13 -22.44 -4.30
C LEU A 418 -21.83 -22.70 -2.94
N HIS A 419 -21.64 -23.86 -2.36
CA HIS A 419 -22.26 -24.28 -1.10
C HIS A 419 -21.38 -25.31 -0.37
N ARG A 420 -21.76 -25.64 0.88
CA ARG A 420 -20.96 -26.51 1.75
C ARG A 420 -20.67 -27.92 1.16
N LEU A 421 -21.54 -28.45 0.30
CA LEU A 421 -21.33 -29.76 -0.35
C LEU A 421 -20.28 -29.73 -1.47
N SER A 422 -19.80 -28.55 -1.85
CA SER A 422 -18.67 -28.41 -2.79
C SER A 422 -17.31 -28.73 -2.16
N ILE A 423 -17.27 -28.90 -0.82
CA ILE A 423 -16.11 -29.34 -0.07
C ILE A 423 -16.51 -30.56 0.76
N GLN A 424 -15.92 -31.71 0.46
CA GLN A 424 -16.24 -32.97 1.14
C GLN A 424 -14.97 -33.68 1.59
N ALA A 425 -15.07 -34.43 2.67
CA ALA A 425 -13.99 -35.26 3.18
C ALA A 425 -14.09 -36.68 2.60
N PHE A 426 -12.95 -37.21 2.17
CA PHE A 426 -12.84 -38.56 1.63
C PHE A 426 -11.69 -39.31 2.28
N GLU A 427 -11.85 -40.63 2.41
CA GLU A 427 -10.78 -41.56 2.76
C GLU A 427 -9.94 -41.83 1.52
N PRO A 428 -8.64 -41.41 1.50
CA PRO A 428 -7.82 -41.58 0.30
C PRO A 428 -7.33 -43.01 0.15
N THR A 429 -7.34 -43.49 -1.10
CA THR A 429 -6.69 -44.74 -1.52
C THR A 429 -5.62 -44.36 -2.53
N LEU A 430 -4.44 -44.98 -2.44
CA LEU A 430 -3.35 -44.70 -3.38
C LEU A 430 -3.64 -45.32 -4.74
N ILE A 431 -3.45 -44.51 -5.78
CA ILE A 431 -3.60 -44.95 -7.16
C ILE A 431 -2.40 -44.51 -8.01
N GLU A 432 -2.15 -45.29 -9.05
CA GLU A 432 -1.21 -44.87 -10.08
C GLU A 432 -1.82 -43.83 -11.03
N GLY A 433 -0.98 -42.97 -11.61
CA GLY A 433 -1.41 -41.92 -12.54
C GLY A 433 -1.33 -40.52 -11.96
N LYS A 434 -2.00 -39.56 -12.62
CA LYS A 434 -1.97 -38.16 -12.27
C LYS A 434 -3.35 -37.55 -11.92
N ALA A 435 -4.43 -38.30 -12.16
CA ALA A 435 -5.81 -37.85 -11.97
C ALA A 435 -6.39 -38.37 -10.65
N ILE A 436 -7.17 -37.54 -9.97
CA ILE A 436 -7.93 -37.95 -8.79
C ILE A 436 -9.15 -38.74 -9.23
N ARG A 437 -9.39 -39.91 -8.63
CA ARG A 437 -10.56 -40.73 -8.92
C ARG A 437 -11.64 -40.54 -7.86
N LEU A 438 -12.87 -40.43 -8.32
CA LEU A 438 -14.04 -40.28 -7.46
C LEU A 438 -15.13 -41.30 -7.84
N HIS A 439 -15.96 -41.67 -6.87
CA HIS A 439 -17.14 -42.50 -7.14
C HIS A 439 -18.07 -41.81 -8.16
N PRO A 440 -18.73 -42.55 -9.08
CA PRO A 440 -19.61 -41.98 -10.11
C PRO A 440 -20.73 -41.08 -9.59
N LEU A 441 -21.20 -41.30 -8.38
CA LEU A 441 -22.28 -40.50 -7.75
C LEU A 441 -21.77 -39.18 -7.08
N VAL A 442 -20.50 -39.02 -6.90
CA VAL A 442 -19.90 -37.82 -6.35
C VAL A 442 -19.64 -36.79 -7.43
#